data_1c377d70338d0d985aa7a4f796705a57
#
_entry.id   1c377d70338d0d985aa7a4f796705a57
#
_cell.length_a   1.000
_cell.length_b   1.000
_cell.length_c   1.000
_cell.angle_alpha   90.00
_cell.angle_beta   90.00
_cell.angle_gamma   90.00
#
_symmetry.space_group_name_H-M   'P 1'
#
loop_
_entity.id
_entity.type
_entity.pdbx_description
1 polymer ?
#
loop_
_entity_poly.entity_id
_entity_poly.type
_entity_poly.pdbx_seq_one_letter_code
_entity_poly.pdbx_strand_id
1 'polypeptide(L)'
;MKRTLLALPIVFSTGYAAIAHAAPTDLGAGFSLSGNAAIVSDYRFRGYSQTNFRPAVQVGFDLSHTSGFYLGNWNSNVSDYVFPEGNLEMDFYGGWKGDLGNSGLGLDVGALYYYYPGSNSPKGGNYNNTDLYVGLSYGSYSLKYSYTPSDFFSTPDSKGTWYLDGTANFDLGDGWGLVAHVGYQKLKKQVDMDGDDLGHYVDYKLGVTKDLSGWVLGLAAVGASQDNWLPTKNGHPSGRLGAVFSVARSF
;
A
#
# COMPACT_ATOMS: atom_id res chain seq x y z
N MET A 1 11.33 -28.71 -19.66
CA MET A 1 10.60 -28.31 -18.44
C MET A 1 10.45 -26.79 -18.50
N LYS A 2 9.27 -26.31 -18.83
CA LYS A 2 8.96 -24.85 -18.81
C LYS A 2 8.80 -24.46 -17.35
N ARG A 3 9.74 -23.70 -16.79
CA ARG A 3 9.56 -23.05 -15.50
C ARG A 3 8.54 -21.93 -15.72
N THR A 4 7.32 -22.14 -15.31
CA THR A 4 6.33 -21.08 -15.15
C THR A 4 6.83 -20.24 -13.98
N LEU A 5 7.53 -19.14 -14.27
CA LEU A 5 7.76 -18.09 -13.29
C LEU A 5 6.37 -17.49 -13.01
N LEU A 6 5.80 -17.85 -11.87
CA LEU A 6 4.69 -17.10 -11.29
C LEU A 6 5.25 -15.71 -11.01
N ALA A 7 4.90 -14.74 -11.86
CA ALA A 7 5.11 -13.34 -11.54
C ALA A 7 4.38 -13.07 -10.21
N LEU A 8 5.14 -12.84 -9.14
CA LEU A 8 4.56 -12.37 -7.89
C LEU A 8 3.81 -11.08 -8.22
N PRO A 9 2.51 -10.98 -7.89
CA PRO A 9 1.82 -9.72 -8.01
C PRO A 9 2.56 -8.70 -7.14
N ILE A 10 2.90 -7.55 -7.73
CA ILE A 10 3.38 -6.40 -6.97
C ILE A 10 2.19 -5.99 -6.11
N VAL A 11 2.17 -6.45 -4.87
CA VAL A 11 1.18 -6.03 -3.89
C VAL A 11 1.41 -4.54 -3.65
N PHE A 12 0.41 -3.73 -3.92
CA PHE A 12 0.44 -2.32 -3.57
C PHE A 12 0.98 -2.12 -2.16
N SER A 13 1.75 -1.07 -1.94
CA SER A 13 2.42 -0.73 -0.69
C SER A 13 1.48 -0.34 0.47
N THR A 14 0.32 -0.95 0.54
CA THR A 14 -0.49 -1.00 1.75
C THR A 14 0.09 -2.05 2.68
N GLY A 15 1.32 -1.83 3.08
CA GLY A 15 1.96 -2.23 4.31
C GLY A 15 2.03 -3.70 4.73
N TYR A 16 1.50 -4.69 4.02
CA TYR A 16 1.46 -6.06 4.55
C TYR A 16 2.16 -7.09 3.66
N ALA A 17 2.85 -7.97 4.35
CA ALA A 17 3.67 -9.08 3.89
C ALA A 17 3.05 -9.85 2.71
N ALA A 18 3.94 -10.51 1.95
CA ALA A 18 3.55 -11.49 0.93
C ALA A 18 2.42 -12.39 1.47
N ILE A 19 1.20 -12.10 1.06
CA ILE A 19 0.04 -12.94 1.39
C ILE A 19 0.24 -14.23 0.62
N ALA A 20 0.13 -15.38 1.26
CA ALA A 20 0.08 -16.64 0.56
C ALA A 20 -1.05 -16.56 -0.47
N HIS A 21 -0.68 -16.60 -1.75
CA HIS A 21 -1.66 -16.45 -2.81
C HIS A 21 -2.40 -17.77 -2.99
N ALA A 22 -3.71 -17.78 -2.72
CA ALA A 22 -4.58 -18.78 -3.34
C ALA A 22 -4.49 -18.64 -4.86
N ALA A 23 -4.61 -19.76 -5.59
CA ALA A 23 -4.66 -19.69 -7.04
C ALA A 23 -5.86 -18.84 -7.47
N PRO A 24 -5.66 -17.83 -8.35
CA PRO A 24 -6.76 -17.01 -8.84
C PRO A 24 -7.82 -17.88 -9.51
N THR A 25 -9.08 -17.51 -9.40
CA THR A 25 -10.19 -18.15 -10.11
C THR A 25 -10.09 -17.82 -11.60
N ASP A 26 -9.94 -18.83 -12.46
CA ASP A 26 -9.98 -18.68 -13.92
C ASP A 26 -11.42 -18.39 -14.34
N LEU A 27 -11.64 -17.24 -14.99
CA LEU A 27 -12.94 -16.83 -15.53
C LEU A 27 -13.08 -17.14 -17.03
N GLY A 28 -12.06 -17.74 -17.65
CA GLY A 28 -12.00 -17.96 -19.09
C GLY A 28 -11.55 -16.74 -19.88
N ALA A 29 -11.36 -16.91 -21.20
CA ALA A 29 -10.91 -15.87 -22.11
C ALA A 29 -9.65 -15.10 -21.66
N GLY A 30 -8.78 -15.72 -20.83
CA GLY A 30 -7.56 -15.12 -20.30
C GLY A 30 -7.75 -14.25 -19.05
N PHE A 31 -8.97 -14.16 -18.52
CA PHE A 31 -9.26 -13.42 -17.28
C PHE A 31 -9.12 -14.32 -16.05
N SER A 32 -8.60 -13.73 -14.98
CA SER A 32 -8.57 -14.36 -13.67
C SER A 32 -8.93 -13.36 -12.57
N LEU A 33 -9.61 -13.86 -11.54
CA LEU A 33 -10.05 -13.08 -10.37
C LEU A 33 -9.38 -13.62 -9.12
N SER A 34 -8.81 -12.73 -8.31
CA SER A 34 -8.34 -13.03 -6.96
C SER A 34 -8.95 -12.09 -5.94
N GLY A 35 -9.02 -12.53 -4.70
CA GLY A 35 -9.45 -11.72 -3.58
C GLY A 35 -8.51 -11.86 -2.40
N ASN A 36 -8.55 -10.89 -1.49
CA ASN A 36 -7.82 -10.95 -0.24
C ASN A 36 -8.63 -10.29 0.88
N ALA A 37 -8.38 -10.75 2.10
CA ALA A 37 -8.91 -10.13 3.30
C ALA A 37 -7.84 -10.15 4.38
N ALA A 38 -7.79 -9.10 5.22
CA ALA A 38 -6.89 -9.00 6.35
C ALA A 38 -7.54 -8.30 7.54
N ILE A 39 -7.07 -8.65 8.73
CA ILE A 39 -7.25 -7.85 9.94
C ILE A 39 -5.86 -7.44 10.40
N VAL A 40 -5.71 -6.15 10.69
CA VAL A 40 -4.44 -5.56 11.13
C VAL A 40 -4.67 -4.80 12.42
N SER A 41 -3.69 -4.81 13.32
CA SER A 41 -3.80 -4.09 14.60
C SER A 41 -3.75 -2.57 14.44
N ASP A 42 -3.18 -2.10 13.33
CA ASP A 42 -3.06 -0.67 12.97
C ASP A 42 -2.79 -0.57 11.46
N TYR A 43 -3.62 0.16 10.74
CA TYR A 43 -3.37 0.41 9.31
C TYR A 43 -2.34 1.52 9.17
N ARG A 44 -1.22 1.22 8.52
CA ARG A 44 -0.14 2.16 8.23
C ARG A 44 -0.03 2.45 6.74
N PHE A 45 -0.14 3.72 6.36
CA PHE A 45 0.11 4.22 5.01
C PHE A 45 1.39 5.04 5.01
N ARG A 46 2.40 4.61 4.27
CA ARG A 46 3.72 5.28 4.19
C ARG A 46 4.24 5.66 5.60
N GLY A 47 4.17 4.71 6.54
CA GLY A 47 4.64 4.86 7.92
C GLY A 47 3.61 5.39 8.92
N TYR A 48 2.57 6.09 8.49
CA TYR A 48 1.60 6.78 9.37
C TYR A 48 0.33 5.98 9.62
N SER A 49 -0.13 5.97 10.88
CA SER A 49 -1.39 5.34 11.26
C SER A 49 -2.60 6.04 10.62
N GLN A 50 -3.40 5.28 9.90
CA GLN A 50 -4.65 5.73 9.28
C GLN A 50 -5.86 5.43 10.18
N THR A 51 -5.68 4.57 11.17
CA THR A 51 -6.74 4.11 12.08
C THR A 51 -6.58 4.63 13.51
N ASN A 52 -5.70 5.63 13.71
CA ASN A 52 -5.40 6.17 15.03
C ASN A 52 -5.00 5.06 16.04
N PHE A 53 -4.11 4.15 15.59
CA PHE A 53 -3.60 2.98 16.32
C PHE A 53 -4.68 1.98 16.71
N ARG A 54 -5.74 1.83 15.92
CA ARG A 54 -6.83 0.87 16.13
C ARG A 54 -6.85 -0.17 15.01
N PRO A 55 -7.47 -1.32 15.24
CA PRO A 55 -7.58 -2.35 14.22
C PRO A 55 -8.30 -1.88 12.95
N ALA A 56 -7.84 -2.42 11.82
CA ALA A 56 -8.52 -2.29 10.54
C ALA A 56 -8.89 -3.66 9.97
N VAL A 57 -10.03 -3.69 9.28
CA VAL A 57 -10.45 -4.76 8.37
C VAL A 57 -10.20 -4.28 6.96
N GLN A 58 -9.49 -5.10 6.19
CA GLN A 58 -9.05 -4.77 4.84
C GLN A 58 -9.49 -5.86 3.88
N VAL A 59 -10.03 -5.47 2.73
CA VAL A 59 -10.48 -6.40 1.69
C VAL A 59 -10.12 -5.87 0.31
N GLY A 60 -9.79 -6.77 -0.61
CA GLY A 60 -9.45 -6.39 -1.98
C GLY A 60 -9.81 -7.45 -3.01
N PHE A 61 -9.95 -7.01 -4.26
CA PHE A 61 -10.21 -7.84 -5.42
C PHE A 61 -9.36 -7.37 -6.59
N ASP A 62 -8.81 -8.31 -7.35
CA ASP A 62 -8.01 -8.06 -8.55
C ASP A 62 -8.55 -8.88 -9.71
N LEU A 63 -8.92 -8.22 -10.80
CA LEU A 63 -9.19 -8.80 -12.10
C LEU A 63 -7.96 -8.61 -12.98
N SER A 64 -7.38 -9.69 -13.47
CA SER A 64 -6.23 -9.66 -14.36
C SER A 64 -6.49 -10.41 -15.65
N HIS A 65 -5.76 -10.03 -16.71
CA HIS A 65 -5.82 -10.65 -18.02
C HIS A 65 -4.42 -11.09 -18.47
N THR A 66 -4.34 -12.18 -19.22
CA THR A 66 -3.07 -12.74 -19.73
C THR A 66 -2.25 -11.79 -20.60
N SER A 67 -2.85 -10.71 -21.12
CA SER A 67 -2.14 -9.62 -21.82
C SER A 67 -1.36 -8.68 -20.91
N GLY A 68 -1.47 -8.85 -19.58
CA GLY A 68 -0.85 -8.02 -18.58
C GLY A 68 -1.74 -6.90 -18.02
N PHE A 69 -2.87 -6.58 -18.63
CA PHE A 69 -3.81 -5.60 -18.07
C PHE A 69 -4.48 -6.12 -16.79
N TYR A 70 -4.70 -5.22 -15.86
CA TYR A 70 -5.41 -5.51 -14.61
C TYR A 70 -6.23 -4.32 -14.13
N LEU A 71 -7.26 -4.61 -13.34
CA LEU A 71 -8.05 -3.69 -12.55
C LEU A 71 -8.21 -4.25 -11.15
N GLY A 72 -8.24 -3.41 -10.14
CA GLY A 72 -8.46 -3.84 -8.78
C GLY A 72 -9.17 -2.79 -7.93
N ASN A 73 -9.65 -3.27 -6.80
CA ASN A 73 -10.19 -2.46 -5.73
C ASN A 73 -9.69 -3.00 -4.40
N TRP A 74 -9.27 -2.11 -3.53
CA TRP A 74 -8.92 -2.43 -2.17
C TRP A 74 -9.60 -1.46 -1.21
N ASN A 75 -9.95 -1.91 -0.02
CA ASN A 75 -10.74 -1.13 0.92
C ASN A 75 -10.25 -1.37 2.36
N SER A 76 -10.32 -0.33 3.18
CA SER A 76 -10.02 -0.37 4.61
C SER A 76 -10.89 0.61 5.39
N ASN A 77 -11.27 0.26 6.59
CA ASN A 77 -11.73 1.30 7.50
C ASN A 77 -10.55 2.21 7.88
N VAL A 78 -10.84 3.48 8.03
CA VAL A 78 -9.92 4.52 8.51
C VAL A 78 -10.55 5.27 9.69
N SER A 79 -9.77 6.12 10.34
CA SER A 79 -10.26 6.93 11.45
C SER A 79 -10.85 8.25 10.95
N ASP A 80 -12.06 8.58 11.41
CA ASP A 80 -12.68 9.89 11.26
C ASP A 80 -11.88 11.05 11.89
N TYR A 81 -10.96 10.72 12.79
CA TYR A 81 -10.03 11.68 13.37
C TYR A 81 -8.91 12.07 12.39
N VAL A 82 -8.47 11.13 11.54
CA VAL A 82 -7.49 11.36 10.48
C VAL A 82 -8.16 11.93 9.23
N PHE A 83 -9.35 11.39 8.90
CA PHE A 83 -10.17 11.82 7.77
C PHE A 83 -11.53 12.30 8.26
N PRO A 84 -11.69 13.57 8.66
CA PRO A 84 -12.94 14.09 9.17
C PRO A 84 -14.15 13.73 8.32
N GLU A 85 -15.20 13.21 8.95
CA GLU A 85 -16.44 12.68 8.34
C GLU A 85 -16.26 11.42 7.47
N GLY A 86 -15.01 10.98 7.22
CA GLY A 86 -14.67 9.75 6.50
C GLY A 86 -14.30 8.60 7.43
N ASN A 87 -14.80 7.40 7.18
CA ASN A 87 -14.47 6.21 7.96
C ASN A 87 -14.07 5.01 7.07
N LEU A 88 -14.02 5.22 5.77
CA LEU A 88 -13.70 4.22 4.76
C LEU A 88 -12.75 4.82 3.72
N GLU A 89 -11.73 4.05 3.35
CA GLU A 89 -10.88 4.24 2.19
C GLU A 89 -11.21 3.17 1.16
N MET A 90 -11.38 3.60 -0.09
CA MET A 90 -11.62 2.72 -1.23
C MET A 90 -10.63 3.08 -2.32
N ASP A 91 -9.75 2.16 -2.66
CA ASP A 91 -8.73 2.33 -3.69
C ASP A 91 -9.18 1.63 -4.96
N PHE A 92 -9.25 2.36 -6.05
CA PHE A 92 -9.50 1.83 -7.39
C PHE A 92 -8.22 1.99 -8.21
N TYR A 93 -7.73 0.90 -8.74
CA TYR A 93 -6.49 0.92 -9.49
C TYR A 93 -6.57 0.08 -10.76
N GLY A 94 -5.71 0.42 -11.70
CA GLY A 94 -5.58 -0.34 -12.92
C GLY A 94 -4.31 0.03 -13.67
N GLY A 95 -3.88 -0.89 -14.50
CA GLY A 95 -2.63 -0.72 -15.20
C GLY A 95 -2.30 -1.89 -16.12
N TRP A 96 -1.03 -1.93 -16.46
CA TRP A 96 -0.42 -3.01 -17.20
C TRP A 96 0.86 -3.46 -16.52
N LYS A 97 1.05 -4.78 -16.38
CA LYS A 97 2.27 -5.40 -15.85
C LYS A 97 2.76 -6.50 -16.78
N GLY A 98 4.07 -6.63 -16.88
CA GLY A 98 4.67 -7.68 -17.71
C GLY A 98 6.20 -7.69 -17.61
N ASP A 99 6.81 -8.71 -18.18
CA ASP A 99 8.28 -8.86 -18.19
C ASP A 99 8.91 -8.01 -19.30
N LEU A 100 10.05 -7.39 -19.00
CA LEU A 100 10.88 -6.68 -19.97
C LEU A 100 11.77 -7.66 -20.71
N GLY A 101 11.21 -8.33 -21.71
CA GLY A 101 11.91 -9.35 -22.51
C GLY A 101 12.33 -10.54 -21.62
N ASN A 102 13.58 -10.98 -21.80
CA ASN A 102 14.17 -12.10 -21.05
C ASN A 102 15.10 -11.64 -19.91
N SER A 103 15.02 -10.40 -19.49
CA SER A 103 15.93 -9.81 -18.49
C SER A 103 15.66 -10.28 -17.06
N GLY A 104 14.48 -10.82 -16.79
CA GLY A 104 13.97 -11.11 -15.43
C GLY A 104 13.45 -9.86 -14.71
N LEU A 105 13.45 -8.69 -15.40
CA LEU A 105 12.84 -7.46 -14.89
C LEU A 105 11.36 -7.44 -15.20
N GLY A 106 10.53 -7.24 -14.19
CA GLY A 106 9.12 -6.92 -14.33
C GLY A 106 8.90 -5.42 -14.36
N LEU A 107 7.97 -4.98 -15.21
CA LEU A 107 7.47 -3.59 -15.29
C LEU A 107 5.99 -3.56 -14.89
N ASP A 108 5.61 -2.56 -14.12
CA ASP A 108 4.22 -2.27 -13.76
C ASP A 108 3.97 -0.77 -13.94
N VAL A 109 2.95 -0.40 -14.73
CA VAL A 109 2.56 1.00 -14.96
C VAL A 109 1.06 1.14 -14.78
N GLY A 110 0.63 2.16 -14.06
CA GLY A 110 -0.80 2.31 -13.80
C GLY A 110 -1.16 3.60 -13.08
N ALA A 111 -2.42 3.63 -12.67
CA ALA A 111 -3.00 4.68 -11.86
C ALA A 111 -3.75 4.10 -10.67
N LEU A 112 -3.77 4.85 -9.58
CA LEU A 112 -4.47 4.53 -8.34
C LEU A 112 -5.28 5.75 -7.93
N TYR A 113 -6.57 5.54 -7.68
CA TYR A 113 -7.49 6.55 -7.16
C TYR A 113 -7.91 6.18 -5.74
N TYR A 114 -7.49 6.99 -4.78
CA TYR A 114 -7.93 6.93 -3.39
C TYR A 114 -9.26 7.65 -3.24
N TYR A 115 -10.28 6.97 -2.77
CA TYR A 115 -11.61 7.52 -2.55
C TYR A 115 -12.02 7.38 -1.09
N TYR A 116 -12.34 8.51 -0.47
CA TYR A 116 -12.80 8.59 0.93
C TYR A 116 -14.24 9.09 0.97
N PRO A 117 -15.25 8.19 0.87
CA PRO A 117 -16.65 8.58 0.83
C PRO A 117 -17.05 9.37 2.09
N GLY A 118 -17.72 10.49 1.88
CA GLY A 118 -18.22 11.37 2.94
C GLY A 118 -17.14 12.23 3.62
N SER A 119 -15.85 12.03 3.33
CA SER A 119 -14.79 12.81 3.96
C SER A 119 -14.87 14.29 3.61
N ASN A 120 -14.53 15.15 4.57
CA ASN A 120 -14.53 16.60 4.43
C ASN A 120 -13.23 17.20 4.97
N SER A 121 -12.40 17.70 4.06
CA SER A 121 -11.12 18.30 4.41
C SER A 121 -11.31 19.70 5.00
N PRO A 122 -10.70 20.03 6.13
CA PRO A 122 -10.67 21.41 6.66
C PRO A 122 -10.06 22.43 5.69
N LYS A 123 -9.29 21.95 4.70
CA LYS A 123 -8.70 22.78 3.63
C LYS A 123 -9.64 22.99 2.44
N GLY A 124 -10.85 22.38 2.48
CA GLY A 124 -11.87 22.37 1.44
C GLY A 124 -11.84 21.09 0.59
N GLY A 125 -13.03 20.65 0.14
CA GLY A 125 -13.19 19.42 -0.63
C GLY A 125 -13.09 18.14 0.20
N ASN A 126 -12.75 17.06 -0.46
CA ASN A 126 -12.60 15.72 0.15
C ASN A 126 -11.13 15.26 0.14
N TYR A 127 -10.83 14.13 0.80
CA TYR A 127 -9.48 13.58 0.84
C TYR A 127 -9.13 12.69 -0.37
N ASN A 128 -9.91 12.71 -1.45
CA ASN A 128 -9.61 11.90 -2.62
C ASN A 128 -8.27 12.29 -3.26
N ASN A 129 -7.55 11.31 -3.77
CA ASN A 129 -6.25 11.52 -4.41
C ASN A 129 -6.08 10.62 -5.62
N THR A 130 -5.25 11.02 -6.57
CA THR A 130 -4.85 10.19 -7.71
C THR A 130 -3.33 10.12 -7.76
N ASP A 131 -2.78 8.91 -7.82
CA ASP A 131 -1.37 8.68 -8.11
C ASP A 131 -1.23 7.96 -9.45
N LEU A 132 -0.30 8.44 -10.27
CA LEU A 132 0.25 7.70 -11.41
C LEU A 132 1.52 7.00 -10.95
N TYR A 133 1.76 5.76 -11.37
CA TYR A 133 2.92 5.04 -10.90
C TYR A 133 3.63 4.24 -11.99
N VAL A 134 4.91 4.02 -11.75
CA VAL A 134 5.75 3.07 -12.48
C VAL A 134 6.55 2.25 -11.45
N GLY A 135 6.54 0.93 -11.62
CA GLY A 135 7.25 -0.01 -10.77
C GLY A 135 8.15 -0.93 -11.57
N LEU A 136 9.28 -1.29 -10.99
CA LEU A 136 10.20 -2.29 -11.49
C LEU A 136 10.36 -3.38 -10.44
N SER A 137 10.50 -4.64 -10.86
CA SER A 137 10.77 -5.76 -9.96
C SER A 137 11.87 -6.66 -10.53
N TYR A 138 12.69 -7.22 -9.64
CA TYR A 138 13.71 -8.19 -9.98
C TYR A 138 13.95 -9.15 -8.81
N GLY A 139 13.59 -10.42 -9.00
CA GLY A 139 13.66 -11.42 -7.93
C GLY A 139 12.84 -10.98 -6.71
N SER A 140 13.50 -10.85 -5.57
CA SER A 140 12.87 -10.44 -4.30
C SER A 140 12.71 -8.93 -4.13
N TYR A 141 13.19 -8.12 -5.05
CA TYR A 141 13.25 -6.66 -4.92
C TYR A 141 12.24 -5.97 -5.82
N SER A 142 11.67 -4.87 -5.34
CA SER A 142 10.83 -3.96 -6.13
C SER A 142 11.15 -2.51 -5.81
N LEU A 143 10.99 -1.66 -6.82
CA LEU A 143 11.10 -0.22 -6.72
C LEU A 143 9.92 0.41 -7.43
N LYS A 144 9.13 1.25 -6.75
CA LYS A 144 7.97 1.92 -7.33
C LYS A 144 8.04 3.42 -7.10
N TYR A 145 7.83 4.18 -8.15
CA TYR A 145 7.69 5.63 -8.12
C TYR A 145 6.22 6.00 -8.34
N SER A 146 5.65 6.77 -7.43
CA SER A 146 4.28 7.28 -7.50
C SER A 146 4.32 8.81 -7.57
N TYR A 147 3.52 9.40 -8.44
CA TYR A 147 3.42 10.83 -8.68
C TYR A 147 1.97 11.29 -8.62
N THR A 148 1.69 12.32 -7.84
CA THR A 148 0.36 12.92 -7.71
C THR A 148 0.24 14.10 -8.69
N PRO A 149 -0.59 13.98 -9.76
CA PRO A 149 -0.75 15.01 -10.79
C PRO A 149 -1.71 16.15 -10.39
N SER A 150 -2.38 16.01 -9.27
CA SER A 150 -3.31 16.98 -8.66
C SER A 150 -2.83 17.43 -7.28
N ASP A 151 -3.63 18.16 -6.56
CA ASP A 151 -3.37 18.48 -5.16
C ASP A 151 -3.45 17.22 -4.30
N PHE A 152 -2.41 16.98 -3.51
CA PHE A 152 -2.21 15.78 -2.70
C PHE A 152 -3.14 15.79 -1.48
N PHE A 153 -4.12 14.88 -1.47
CA PHE A 153 -5.15 14.77 -0.44
C PHE A 153 -5.75 16.13 -0.07
N SER A 154 -6.18 16.89 -1.10
CA SER A 154 -6.81 18.22 -0.99
C SER A 154 -5.96 19.31 -0.32
N THR A 155 -4.66 19.15 -0.24
CA THR A 155 -3.77 20.24 0.19
C THR A 155 -3.53 21.18 -0.98
N PRO A 156 -3.96 22.47 -0.93
CA PRO A 156 -3.78 23.40 -2.02
C PRO A 156 -2.31 23.57 -2.43
N ASP A 157 -2.05 23.72 -3.74
CA ASP A 157 -0.72 23.93 -4.32
C ASP A 157 0.29 22.79 -4.10
N SER A 158 -0.18 21.59 -3.73
CA SER A 158 0.68 20.42 -3.45
C SER A 158 0.86 19.48 -4.64
N LYS A 159 0.34 19.84 -5.80
CA LYS A 159 0.56 19.13 -7.07
C LYS A 159 2.03 18.81 -7.30
N GLY A 160 2.33 17.57 -7.70
CA GLY A 160 3.69 17.10 -7.96
C GLY A 160 4.38 16.59 -6.69
N THR A 161 3.62 16.29 -5.64
CA THR A 161 4.05 15.39 -4.56
C THR A 161 4.36 14.02 -5.14
N TRP A 162 5.41 13.34 -4.66
CA TRP A 162 5.81 12.03 -5.18
C TRP A 162 6.40 11.14 -4.07
N TYR A 163 6.35 9.84 -4.31
CA TYR A 163 6.83 8.82 -3.39
C TYR A 163 7.65 7.77 -4.12
N LEU A 164 8.79 7.40 -3.55
CA LEU A 164 9.63 6.31 -4.00
C LEU A 164 9.63 5.20 -2.96
N ASP A 165 9.20 4.01 -3.36
CA ASP A 165 9.05 2.81 -2.54
C ASP A 165 10.10 1.79 -2.95
N GLY A 166 10.94 1.36 -2.02
CA GLY A 166 11.86 0.25 -2.18
C GLY A 166 11.47 -0.87 -1.22
N THR A 167 11.13 -2.04 -1.76
CA THR A 167 10.70 -3.20 -0.97
C THR A 167 11.50 -4.45 -1.34
N ALA A 168 11.83 -5.27 -0.34
CA ALA A 168 12.43 -6.57 -0.51
C ALA A 168 11.61 -7.63 0.25
N ASN A 169 11.24 -8.73 -0.44
CA ASN A 169 10.49 -9.84 0.10
C ASN A 169 11.28 -11.13 -0.07
N PHE A 170 11.61 -11.79 1.03
CA PHE A 170 12.38 -13.02 1.04
C PHE A 170 11.53 -14.18 1.53
N ASP A 171 11.51 -15.25 0.76
CA ASP A 171 11.02 -16.56 1.21
C ASP A 171 12.15 -17.25 2.00
N LEU A 172 11.89 -17.52 3.28
CA LEU A 172 12.84 -18.17 4.20
C LEU A 172 12.62 -19.68 4.30
N GLY A 173 11.66 -20.21 3.54
CA GLY A 173 11.26 -21.61 3.60
C GLY A 173 10.24 -21.93 4.71
N ASP A 174 9.64 -23.10 4.63
CA ASP A 174 8.66 -23.59 5.61
C ASP A 174 7.51 -22.60 5.91
N GLY A 175 7.13 -21.77 4.92
CA GLY A 175 6.10 -20.76 5.07
C GLY A 175 6.54 -19.50 5.86
N TRP A 176 7.82 -19.35 6.19
CA TRP A 176 8.34 -18.12 6.75
C TRP A 176 8.72 -17.13 5.66
N GLY A 177 8.41 -15.86 5.88
CA GLY A 177 8.81 -14.75 5.02
C GLY A 177 9.41 -13.60 5.81
N LEU A 178 10.26 -12.82 5.14
CA LEU A 178 10.81 -11.58 5.65
C LEU A 178 10.47 -10.46 4.67
N VAL A 179 9.98 -9.34 5.17
CA VAL A 179 9.77 -8.13 4.39
C VAL A 179 10.61 -6.98 4.97
N ALA A 180 11.34 -6.29 4.10
CA ALA A 180 12.03 -5.06 4.41
C ALA A 180 11.57 -3.98 3.41
N HIS A 181 11.24 -2.79 3.91
CA HIS A 181 10.77 -1.68 3.11
C HIS A 181 11.40 -0.37 3.59
N VAL A 182 11.72 0.48 2.64
CA VAL A 182 12.07 1.88 2.86
C VAL A 182 11.38 2.73 1.79
N GLY A 183 10.73 3.80 2.22
CA GLY A 183 10.07 4.76 1.35
C GLY A 183 10.63 6.16 1.53
N TYR A 184 10.66 6.95 0.46
CA TYR A 184 10.98 8.38 0.50
C TYR A 184 9.80 9.16 -0.09
N GLN A 185 9.17 9.97 0.75
CA GLN A 185 8.08 10.86 0.37
C GLN A 185 8.62 12.27 0.20
N LYS A 186 8.46 12.85 -1.00
CA LYS A 186 8.61 14.29 -1.21
C LYS A 186 7.23 14.93 -1.18
N LEU A 187 7.04 15.84 -0.24
CA LEU A 187 5.80 16.58 -0.04
C LEU A 187 5.94 18.00 -0.57
N LYS A 188 4.82 18.58 -1.00
CA LYS A 188 4.71 19.99 -1.33
C LYS A 188 3.60 20.62 -0.48
N LYS A 189 3.90 21.77 0.14
CA LYS A 189 2.92 22.54 0.91
C LYS A 189 2.24 21.77 2.07
N GLN A 190 2.88 20.72 2.56
CA GLN A 190 2.43 20.01 3.76
C GLN A 190 3.15 20.56 4.99
N VAL A 191 2.42 20.69 6.07
CA VAL A 191 2.96 21.04 7.37
C VAL A 191 2.67 19.90 8.36
N ASP A 192 3.50 19.78 9.36
CA ASP A 192 3.26 18.88 10.49
C ASP A 192 2.26 19.48 11.48
N MET A 193 2.03 18.80 12.61
CA MET A 193 1.09 19.25 13.63
C MET A 193 1.57 20.49 14.41
N ASP A 194 2.86 20.81 14.32
CA ASP A 194 3.46 22.00 14.93
C ASP A 194 3.45 23.20 13.97
N GLY A 195 3.09 22.98 12.69
CA GLY A 195 2.99 24.00 11.64
C GLY A 195 4.29 24.16 10.84
N ASP A 196 5.28 23.31 11.05
CA ASP A 196 6.54 23.33 10.32
C ASP A 196 6.42 22.65 8.94
N ASP A 197 7.17 23.14 7.94
CA ASP A 197 7.19 22.55 6.60
C ASP A 197 7.73 21.11 6.64
N LEU A 198 6.87 20.15 6.38
CA LEU A 198 7.23 18.75 6.38
C LEU A 198 8.18 18.36 5.21
N GLY A 199 8.10 19.05 4.08
CA GLY A 199 8.98 18.95 2.92
C GLY A 199 9.25 17.54 2.39
N HIS A 200 9.74 16.65 3.24
CA HIS A 200 10.00 15.23 2.93
C HIS A 200 10.13 14.39 4.20
N TYR A 201 9.94 13.08 4.06
CA TYR A 201 10.25 12.11 5.12
C TYR A 201 10.65 10.76 4.52
N VAL A 202 11.20 9.91 5.37
CA VAL A 202 11.48 8.50 5.09
C VAL A 202 10.58 7.65 5.96
N ASP A 203 9.91 6.67 5.39
CA ASP A 203 9.24 5.62 6.16
C ASP A 203 9.96 4.28 5.99
N TYR A 204 9.74 3.39 6.95
CA TYR A 204 10.43 2.13 7.00
C TYR A 204 9.57 1.05 7.66
N LYS A 205 9.80 -0.19 7.21
CA LYS A 205 9.17 -1.38 7.75
C LYS A 205 10.14 -2.56 7.73
N LEU A 206 10.14 -3.32 8.81
CA LEU A 206 10.77 -4.63 8.87
C LEU A 206 9.78 -5.61 9.51
N GLY A 207 9.47 -6.69 8.82
CA GLY A 207 8.45 -7.63 9.27
C GLY A 207 8.78 -9.07 8.93
N VAL A 208 8.22 -9.97 9.73
CA VAL A 208 8.24 -11.41 9.48
C VAL A 208 6.82 -11.92 9.29
N THR A 209 6.67 -12.96 8.50
CA THR A 209 5.39 -13.62 8.25
C THR A 209 5.50 -15.12 8.43
N LYS A 210 4.37 -15.74 8.73
CA LYS A 210 4.22 -17.20 8.75
C LYS A 210 2.94 -17.59 8.05
N ASP A 211 3.07 -18.36 6.98
CA ASP A 211 1.95 -19.02 6.32
C ASP A 211 1.58 -20.30 7.10
N LEU A 212 0.32 -20.41 7.45
CA LEU A 212 -0.32 -21.54 8.10
C LEU A 212 -1.48 -22.03 7.23
N SER A 213 -1.15 -22.74 6.15
CA SER A 213 -2.13 -23.31 5.19
C SER A 213 -3.04 -22.24 4.58
N GLY A 214 -2.43 -21.15 4.09
CA GLY A 214 -3.13 -20.05 3.43
C GLY A 214 -3.58 -18.93 4.38
N TRP A 215 -3.44 -19.11 5.70
CA TRP A 215 -3.54 -18.02 6.67
C TRP A 215 -2.16 -17.46 6.94
N VAL A 216 -1.93 -16.20 6.61
CA VAL A 216 -0.66 -15.54 6.83
C VAL A 216 -0.73 -14.67 8.07
N LEU A 217 0.05 -15.04 9.08
CA LEU A 217 0.27 -14.22 10.27
C LEU A 217 1.46 -13.30 10.00
N GLY A 218 1.37 -12.05 10.39
CA GLY A 218 2.44 -11.07 10.23
C GLY A 218 2.71 -10.29 11.52
N LEU A 219 3.99 -9.96 11.72
CA LEU A 219 4.45 -9.03 12.74
C LEU A 219 5.48 -8.12 12.09
N ALA A 220 5.28 -6.80 12.17
CA ALA A 220 6.19 -5.82 11.60
C ALA A 220 6.43 -4.65 12.54
N ALA A 221 7.65 -4.12 12.53
CA ALA A 221 7.98 -2.79 13.04
C ALA A 221 7.83 -1.79 11.89
N VAL A 222 7.06 -0.72 12.09
CA VAL A 222 6.75 0.30 11.08
C VAL A 222 6.84 1.69 11.69
N GLY A 223 7.41 2.65 10.95
CA GLY A 223 7.51 4.04 11.41
C GLY A 223 7.94 5.00 10.30
N ALA A 224 8.03 6.29 10.65
CA ALA A 224 8.49 7.36 9.78
C ALA A 224 9.50 8.27 10.49
N SER A 225 10.39 8.90 9.74
CA SER A 225 11.46 9.78 10.26
C SER A 225 10.93 11.13 10.76
N GLN A 226 9.86 11.62 10.16
CA GLN A 226 9.07 12.76 10.62
C GLN A 226 7.75 12.17 11.11
N ASP A 227 7.56 12.00 12.40
CA ASP A 227 6.48 11.17 12.91
C ASP A 227 5.20 11.94 13.30
N ASN A 228 5.22 13.29 13.28
CA ASN A 228 4.16 14.17 13.77
C ASN A 228 3.34 14.85 12.64
N TRP A 229 3.02 14.11 11.55
CA TRP A 229 2.30 14.72 10.42
C TRP A 229 0.77 14.65 10.58
N LEU A 230 0.20 13.48 10.84
CA LEU A 230 -1.24 13.31 10.92
C LEU A 230 -1.74 13.44 12.37
N PRO A 231 -2.94 14.01 12.58
CA PRO A 231 -3.50 14.17 13.92
C PRO A 231 -3.80 12.80 14.56
N THR A 232 -3.63 12.72 15.87
CA THR A 232 -4.02 11.55 16.65
C THR A 232 -4.84 11.93 17.88
N LYS A 233 -5.82 11.11 18.23
CA LYS A 233 -6.71 11.37 19.37
C LYS A 233 -5.97 11.41 20.71
N ASN A 234 -4.86 10.69 20.81
CA ASN A 234 -4.11 10.50 22.06
C ASN A 234 -2.85 11.39 22.16
N GLY A 235 -2.62 12.28 21.18
CA GLY A 235 -1.43 13.14 21.13
C GLY A 235 -0.12 12.39 20.85
N HIS A 236 -0.17 11.10 20.53
CA HIS A 236 1.03 10.36 20.11
C HIS A 236 1.34 10.64 18.64
N PRO A 237 2.61 10.83 18.26
CA PRO A 237 2.97 10.99 16.86
C PRO A 237 2.46 9.85 15.99
N SER A 238 1.76 10.19 14.90
CA SER A 238 1.09 9.21 14.03
C SER A 238 2.05 8.30 13.28
N GLY A 239 3.28 8.77 13.00
CA GLY A 239 4.36 8.06 12.32
C GLY A 239 5.35 7.37 13.27
N ARG A 240 5.14 7.41 14.59
CA ARG A 240 6.03 6.78 15.55
C ARG A 240 6.27 5.30 15.24
N LEU A 241 7.48 4.83 15.52
CA LEU A 241 7.79 3.40 15.43
C LEU A 241 6.83 2.59 16.31
N GLY A 242 6.19 1.59 15.71
CA GLY A 242 5.25 0.71 16.39
C GLY A 242 5.23 -0.69 15.81
N ALA A 243 4.79 -1.65 16.62
CA ALA A 243 4.57 -3.02 16.18
C ALA A 243 3.15 -3.15 15.60
N VAL A 244 3.05 -3.80 14.44
CA VAL A 244 1.79 -4.09 13.75
C VAL A 244 1.64 -5.58 13.56
N PHE A 245 0.56 -6.13 14.05
CA PHE A 245 0.13 -7.51 13.83
C PHE A 245 -0.86 -7.58 12.68
N SER A 246 -0.80 -8.65 11.92
CA SER A 246 -1.76 -8.93 10.86
C SER A 246 -2.13 -10.41 10.78
N VAL A 247 -3.35 -10.67 10.33
CA VAL A 247 -3.82 -11.97 9.88
C VAL A 247 -4.46 -11.74 8.52
N ALA A 248 -4.00 -12.45 7.51
CA ALA A 248 -4.46 -12.26 6.14
C ALA A 248 -4.72 -13.59 5.44
N ARG A 249 -5.60 -13.58 4.44
CA ARG A 249 -5.87 -14.71 3.56
C ARG A 249 -6.19 -14.22 2.15
N SER A 250 -5.71 -14.95 1.14
CA SER A 250 -6.14 -14.81 -0.25
C SER A 250 -7.09 -15.94 -0.65
N PHE A 251 -7.95 -15.71 -1.63
CA PHE A 251 -8.93 -16.65 -2.19
C PHE A 251 -9.23 -16.32 -3.66
#